data_51afe7fa301d969f6037a745ea71a6af
#
_entry.id   51afe7fa301d969f6037a745ea71a6af
#
_cell.length_a   1.000
_cell.length_b   1.000
_cell.length_c   1.000
_cell.angle_alpha   90.00
_cell.angle_beta   90.00
_cell.angle_gamma   90.00
#
_symmetry.space_group_name_H-M   'P 1'
#
loop_
_entity.id
_entity.type
_entity.pdbx_description
1 polymer ?
#
loop_
_entity_poly.entity_id
_entity_poly.type
_entity_poly.pdbx_seq_one_letter_code
_entity_poly.pdbx_strand_id
1 'polypeptide(L)'
;MLRLVCTLVAVTLVDATADSGATRWEAAKLVSGFLGLDKQREAAAPPRGLQVIGGGFARTGTKSTEAALLRLGHKIYDTRSILECNHADRWVKAAQELRDGKDDEVRALLEEMEQRGYTATLDFPVNLFAKALAELRSAAART
;
A
#
# COMPACT_ATOMS: atom_id res chain seq x y z
N MET A 1 8.95 22.15 25.50
CA MET A 1 9.42 23.12 24.51
C MET A 1 9.59 22.54 23.10
N LEU A 2 10.15 21.36 22.89
CA LEU A 2 10.39 20.80 21.54
C LEU A 2 9.09 20.56 20.73
N ARG A 3 7.98 20.16 21.36
CA ARG A 3 6.69 19.93 20.68
C ARG A 3 6.03 21.21 20.13
N LEU A 4 6.20 22.34 20.82
CA LEU A 4 5.64 23.63 20.37
C LEU A 4 6.40 24.17 19.14
N VAL A 5 7.71 23.98 19.09
CA VAL A 5 8.54 24.43 17.97
C VAL A 5 8.23 23.61 16.70
N CYS A 6 8.01 22.29 16.82
CA CYS A 6 7.61 21.45 15.68
C CYS A 6 6.23 21.82 15.12
N THR A 7 5.27 22.21 15.99
CA THR A 7 3.95 22.64 15.54
C THR A 7 4.01 23.98 14.83
N LEU A 8 4.82 24.91 15.31
CA LEU A 8 4.99 26.23 14.70
C LEU A 8 5.67 26.15 13.31
N VAL A 9 6.71 25.31 13.18
CA VAL A 9 7.43 25.10 11.90
C VAL A 9 6.50 24.43 10.87
N ALA A 10 5.65 23.48 11.29
CA ALA A 10 4.70 22.85 10.39
C ALA A 10 3.62 23.82 9.89
N VAL A 11 3.12 24.70 10.76
CA VAL A 11 2.11 25.71 10.40
C VAL A 11 2.69 26.76 9.45
N THR A 12 3.90 27.25 9.71
CA THR A 12 4.54 28.25 8.82
C THR A 12 4.95 27.69 7.47
N LEU A 13 5.28 26.37 7.36
CA LEU A 13 5.57 25.73 6.08
C LEU A 13 4.30 25.57 5.23
N VAL A 14 3.17 25.29 5.84
CA VAL A 14 1.87 25.16 5.15
C VAL A 14 1.41 26.50 4.58
N ASP A 15 1.61 27.61 5.31
CA ASP A 15 1.27 28.94 4.81
C ASP A 15 2.19 29.40 3.67
N ALA A 16 3.47 29.06 3.70
CA ALA A 16 4.42 29.40 2.64
C ALA A 16 4.17 28.64 1.32
N THR A 17 3.56 27.46 1.37
CA THR A 17 3.23 26.68 0.17
C THR A 17 1.92 27.07 -0.48
N ALA A 18 1.04 27.79 0.21
CA ALA A 18 -0.21 28.29 -0.35
C ALA A 18 0.01 29.32 -1.49
N ASP A 19 1.14 30.01 -1.46
CA ASP A 19 1.49 31.06 -2.44
C ASP A 19 2.28 30.53 -3.66
N SER A 20 2.80 29.29 -3.58
CA SER A 20 3.70 28.71 -4.62
C SER A 20 3.00 27.71 -5.55
N GLY A 21 1.70 27.46 -5.40
CA GLY A 21 0.97 26.45 -6.18
C GLY A 21 1.38 25.00 -5.89
N ALA A 22 2.23 24.77 -4.89
CA ALA A 22 2.62 23.44 -4.46
C ALA A 22 1.44 22.70 -3.82
N THR A 23 1.25 21.46 -4.20
CA THR A 23 0.14 20.67 -3.67
C THR A 23 0.40 20.25 -2.23
N ARG A 24 -0.67 20.08 -1.45
CA ARG A 24 -0.62 19.68 -0.03
C ARG A 24 0.21 18.41 0.22
N TRP A 25 0.34 17.54 -0.77
CA TRP A 25 1.15 16.32 -0.68
C TRP A 25 2.65 16.57 -0.84
N GLU A 26 3.05 17.61 -1.58
CA GLU A 26 4.46 18.03 -1.71
C GLU A 26 4.98 18.59 -0.40
N ALA A 27 4.16 19.41 0.28
CA ALA A 27 4.47 19.89 1.62
C ALA A 27 4.63 18.73 2.63
N ALA A 28 3.76 17.71 2.55
CA ALA A 28 3.87 16.52 3.38
C ALA A 28 5.16 15.73 3.12
N LYS A 29 5.63 15.64 1.87
CA LYS A 29 6.92 15.04 1.51
C LYS A 29 8.10 15.80 2.10
N LEU A 30 8.10 17.12 2.04
CA LEU A 30 9.16 17.95 2.62
C LEU A 30 9.23 17.78 4.14
N VAL A 31 8.07 17.72 4.82
CA VAL A 31 8.01 17.50 6.27
C VAL A 31 8.49 16.09 6.63
N SER A 32 8.12 15.06 5.88
CA SER A 32 8.57 13.68 6.13
C SER A 32 10.08 13.52 5.93
N GLY A 33 10.64 14.18 4.90
CA GLY A 33 12.07 14.23 4.64
C GLY A 33 12.84 14.96 5.75
N PHE A 34 12.33 16.10 6.21
CA PHE A 34 12.94 16.88 7.29
C PHE A 34 12.92 16.14 8.64
N LEU A 35 11.86 15.39 8.93
CA LEU A 35 11.73 14.58 10.15
C LEU A 35 12.50 13.25 10.08
N GLY A 36 13.20 12.98 8.97
CA GLY A 36 13.99 11.76 8.79
C GLY A 36 13.13 10.48 8.73
N LEU A 37 11.83 10.61 8.51
CA LEU A 37 10.91 9.48 8.42
C LEU A 37 11.20 8.63 7.18
N ASP A 38 11.83 9.20 6.16
CA ASP A 38 12.24 8.49 4.95
C ASP A 38 13.48 7.60 5.17
N LYS A 39 14.35 7.94 6.14
CA LYS A 39 15.55 7.15 6.45
C LYS A 39 15.28 5.81 7.13
N GLN A 40 14.12 5.65 7.77
CA GLN A 40 13.73 4.35 8.36
C GLN A 40 13.26 3.33 7.31
N ARG A 41 13.10 3.78 6.06
CA ARG A 41 12.64 2.95 4.94
C ARG A 41 13.73 2.11 4.28
N GLU A 42 15.01 2.48 4.48
CA GLU A 42 16.17 1.84 3.82
C GLU A 42 16.78 0.65 4.58
N ALA A 43 16.34 0.36 5.81
CA ALA A 43 17.08 -0.52 6.72
C ALA A 43 16.79 -2.02 6.64
N ALA A 44 15.80 -2.46 5.87
CA ALA A 44 15.54 -3.89 5.68
C ALA A 44 15.38 -4.21 4.19
N ALA A 45 16.09 -5.23 3.70
CA ALA A 45 15.83 -5.77 2.38
C ALA A 45 14.33 -6.11 2.28
N PRO A 46 13.62 -5.65 1.22
CA PRO A 46 12.19 -5.88 1.14
C PRO A 46 11.93 -7.38 1.23
N PRO A 47 11.01 -7.79 2.08
CA PRO A 47 10.64 -9.20 2.19
C PRO A 47 10.16 -9.69 0.81
N ARG A 48 10.63 -10.86 0.39
CA ARG A 48 10.29 -11.41 -0.93
C ARG A 48 8.86 -11.95 -0.91
N GLY A 49 8.05 -11.48 -1.86
CA GLY A 49 6.68 -11.92 -2.07
C GLY A 49 5.65 -11.31 -1.10
N LEU A 50 4.39 -11.60 -1.34
CA LEU A 50 3.26 -11.09 -0.55
C LEU A 50 3.23 -11.74 0.84
N GLN A 51 3.32 -10.95 1.91
CA GLN A 51 3.39 -11.41 3.30
C GLN A 51 2.16 -11.06 4.12
N VAL A 52 1.51 -9.96 3.79
CA VAL A 52 0.33 -9.47 4.51
C VAL A 52 -0.83 -9.35 3.54
N ILE A 53 -1.92 -10.01 3.85
CA ILE A 53 -3.16 -9.96 3.07
C ILE A 53 -4.25 -9.35 3.94
N GLY A 54 -4.63 -8.10 3.63
CA GLY A 54 -5.67 -7.39 4.35
C GLY A 54 -7.06 -7.82 3.88
N GLY A 55 -7.78 -8.56 4.72
CA GLY A 55 -9.16 -8.99 4.47
C GLY A 55 -10.23 -7.99 4.94
N GLY A 56 -9.84 -6.86 5.53
CA GLY A 56 -10.77 -5.87 6.06
C GLY A 56 -11.37 -4.98 4.98
N PHE A 57 -12.61 -4.54 5.21
CA PHE A 57 -13.27 -3.55 4.34
C PHE A 57 -12.74 -2.15 4.57
N ALA A 58 -12.93 -1.28 3.57
CA ALA A 58 -12.65 0.15 3.70
C ALA A 58 -13.32 0.73 4.96
N ARG A 59 -12.68 1.73 5.59
CA ARG A 59 -13.11 2.42 6.82
C ARG A 59 -13.04 1.58 8.12
N THR A 60 -12.39 0.43 8.12
CA THR A 60 -12.10 -0.39 9.31
C THR A 60 -10.70 -0.13 9.90
N GLY A 61 -10.18 1.10 9.75
CA GLY A 61 -8.84 1.46 10.22
C GLY A 61 -7.73 1.22 9.19
N THR A 62 -8.06 1.06 7.91
CA THR A 62 -7.10 0.78 6.84
C THR A 62 -5.97 1.80 6.76
N LYS A 63 -6.25 3.09 7.02
CA LYS A 63 -5.21 4.14 7.03
C LYS A 63 -4.20 3.98 8.18
N SER A 64 -4.65 3.54 9.35
CA SER A 64 -3.75 3.25 10.47
C SER A 64 -2.91 2.00 10.20
N THR A 65 -3.53 0.98 9.60
CA THR A 65 -2.86 -0.26 9.19
C THR A 65 -1.83 0.03 8.08
N GLU A 66 -2.19 0.83 7.07
CA GLU A 66 -1.29 1.30 6.03
C GLU A 66 -0.06 1.98 6.63
N ALA A 67 -0.27 2.95 7.53
CA ALA A 67 0.82 3.66 8.19
C ALA A 67 1.74 2.73 9.01
N ALA A 68 1.18 1.74 9.68
CA ALA A 68 1.94 0.75 10.44
C ALA A 68 2.77 -0.15 9.51
N LEU A 69 2.18 -0.68 8.44
CA LEU A 69 2.86 -1.56 7.49
C LEU A 69 3.97 -0.82 6.73
N LEU A 70 3.75 0.44 6.35
CA LEU A 70 4.79 1.28 5.74
C LEU A 70 6.00 1.47 6.68
N ARG A 71 5.77 1.66 7.99
CA ARG A 71 6.84 1.75 8.99
C ARG A 71 7.61 0.44 9.16
N LEU A 72 6.94 -0.69 8.94
CA LEU A 72 7.57 -2.02 8.96
C LEU A 72 8.29 -2.35 7.63
N GLY A 73 8.31 -1.43 6.67
CA GLY A 73 9.02 -1.59 5.40
C GLY A 73 8.22 -2.30 4.31
N HIS A 74 6.91 -2.53 4.52
CA HIS A 74 6.06 -3.12 3.49
C HIS A 74 5.74 -2.12 2.38
N LYS A 75 5.75 -2.59 1.13
CA LYS A 75 5.16 -1.90 -0.01
C LYS A 75 3.73 -2.40 -0.19
N ILE A 76 2.77 -1.49 -0.14
CA ILE A 76 1.36 -1.82 -0.06
C ILE A 76 0.70 -1.68 -1.43
N TYR A 77 -0.04 -2.72 -1.82
CA TYR A 77 -0.95 -2.72 -2.95
C TYR A 77 -2.37 -2.45 -2.45
N ASP A 78 -2.90 -1.30 -2.78
CA ASP A 78 -4.21 -0.79 -2.36
C ASP A 78 -5.02 -0.31 -3.57
N THR A 79 -6.19 0.28 -3.33
CA THR A 79 -7.05 0.85 -4.38
C THR A 79 -6.32 1.87 -5.25
N ARG A 80 -5.39 2.66 -4.70
CA ARG A 80 -4.59 3.63 -5.47
C ARG A 80 -3.64 2.91 -6.43
N SER A 81 -2.95 1.90 -5.94
CA SER A 81 -2.05 1.06 -6.74
C SER A 81 -2.79 0.38 -7.90
N ILE A 82 -4.04 -0.05 -7.68
CA ILE A 82 -4.88 -0.64 -8.73
C ILE A 82 -5.14 0.37 -9.85
N LEU A 83 -5.45 1.61 -9.51
CA LEU A 83 -5.66 2.67 -10.52
C LEU A 83 -4.37 3.03 -11.23
N GLU A 84 -3.27 3.18 -10.53
CA GLU A 84 -1.95 3.51 -11.09
C GLU A 84 -1.44 2.40 -12.04
N CYS A 85 -1.71 1.14 -11.72
CA CYS A 85 -1.33 -0.01 -12.55
C CYS A 85 -2.35 -0.35 -13.63
N ASN A 86 -3.50 0.34 -13.68
CA ASN A 86 -4.63 0.04 -14.57
C ASN A 86 -5.14 -1.41 -14.43
N HIS A 87 -5.24 -1.91 -13.19
CA HIS A 87 -5.64 -3.29 -12.90
C HIS A 87 -7.14 -3.45 -12.61
N ALA A 88 -7.96 -2.40 -12.69
CA ALA A 88 -9.37 -2.45 -12.33
C ALA A 88 -10.14 -3.54 -13.10
N ASP A 89 -10.01 -3.56 -14.43
CA ASP A 89 -10.71 -4.54 -15.29
C ASP A 89 -10.21 -5.97 -15.03
N ARG A 90 -8.94 -6.13 -14.69
CA ARG A 90 -8.36 -7.43 -14.35
C ARG A 90 -8.95 -8.00 -13.06
N TRP A 91 -9.20 -7.16 -12.04
CA TRP A 91 -9.90 -7.60 -10.83
C TRP A 91 -11.36 -7.98 -11.10
N VAL A 92 -12.03 -7.31 -12.04
CA VAL A 92 -13.38 -7.72 -12.49
C VAL A 92 -13.33 -9.09 -13.18
N LYS A 93 -12.36 -9.29 -14.08
CA LYS A 93 -12.14 -10.59 -14.74
C LYS A 93 -11.83 -11.69 -13.71
N ALA A 94 -10.93 -11.43 -12.77
CA ALA A 94 -10.59 -12.36 -11.69
C ALA A 94 -11.82 -12.77 -10.87
N ALA A 95 -12.75 -11.83 -10.59
CA ALA A 95 -13.99 -12.14 -9.90
C ALA A 95 -14.93 -13.05 -10.71
N GLN A 96 -14.94 -12.89 -12.03
CA GLN A 96 -15.72 -13.77 -12.93
C GLN A 96 -15.10 -15.18 -12.97
N GLU A 97 -13.79 -15.27 -13.12
CA GLU A 97 -13.07 -16.54 -13.15
C GLU A 97 -13.22 -17.34 -11.84
N LEU A 98 -13.13 -16.67 -10.69
CA LEU A 98 -13.35 -17.35 -9.40
C LEU A 98 -14.74 -17.93 -9.24
N ARG A 99 -15.78 -17.30 -9.81
CA ARG A 99 -17.14 -17.86 -9.84
C ARG A 99 -17.21 -19.12 -10.68
N ASP A 100 -16.37 -19.21 -11.73
CA ASP A 100 -16.28 -20.37 -12.61
C ASP A 100 -15.29 -21.43 -12.07
N GLY A 101 -14.78 -21.26 -10.86
CA GLY A 101 -13.82 -22.18 -10.22
C GLY A 101 -12.40 -22.09 -10.77
N LYS A 102 -12.05 -20.98 -11.44
CA LYS A 102 -10.72 -20.70 -11.98
C LYS A 102 -10.00 -19.64 -11.16
N ASP A 103 -8.68 -19.69 -11.11
CA ASP A 103 -7.85 -18.72 -10.37
C ASP A 103 -6.72 -18.12 -11.21
N ASP A 104 -6.77 -18.29 -12.53
CA ASP A 104 -5.68 -17.91 -13.45
C ASP A 104 -5.36 -16.42 -13.37
N GLU A 105 -6.37 -15.54 -13.40
CA GLU A 105 -6.17 -14.11 -13.34
C GLU A 105 -5.72 -13.65 -11.95
N VAL A 106 -6.23 -14.27 -10.88
CA VAL A 106 -5.76 -13.96 -9.50
C VAL A 106 -4.29 -14.33 -9.36
N ARG A 107 -3.88 -15.45 -9.91
CA ARG A 107 -2.49 -15.91 -9.92
C ARG A 107 -1.60 -14.94 -10.69
N ALA A 108 -1.99 -14.54 -11.90
CA ALA A 108 -1.26 -13.58 -12.71
C ALA A 108 -1.12 -12.22 -12.02
N LEU A 109 -2.18 -11.73 -11.35
CA LEU A 109 -2.13 -10.50 -10.56
C LEU A 109 -1.20 -10.63 -9.35
N LEU A 110 -1.22 -11.77 -8.65
CA LEU A 110 -0.32 -12.03 -7.52
C LEU A 110 1.15 -12.01 -7.97
N GLU A 111 1.48 -12.71 -9.05
CA GLU A 111 2.83 -12.74 -9.60
C GLU A 111 3.31 -11.35 -10.00
N GLU A 112 2.47 -10.55 -10.65
CA GLU A 112 2.81 -9.19 -11.04
C GLU A 112 3.00 -8.28 -9.81
N MET A 113 2.14 -8.38 -8.79
CA MET A 113 2.32 -7.64 -7.54
C MET A 113 3.67 -7.97 -6.90
N GLU A 114 4.03 -9.25 -6.84
CA GLU A 114 5.31 -9.69 -6.27
C GLU A 114 6.52 -9.22 -7.10
N GLN A 115 6.44 -9.29 -8.43
CA GLN A 115 7.47 -8.76 -9.34
C GLN A 115 7.67 -7.25 -9.17
N ARG A 116 6.60 -6.52 -8.92
CA ARG A 116 6.66 -5.08 -8.63
C ARG A 116 7.10 -4.77 -7.19
N GLY A 117 7.37 -5.80 -6.38
CA GLY A 117 7.86 -5.70 -5.01
C GLY A 117 6.80 -5.34 -3.98
N TYR A 118 5.50 -5.53 -4.28
CA TYR A 118 4.46 -5.42 -3.27
C TYR A 118 4.54 -6.58 -2.29
N THR A 119 4.44 -6.25 -1.00
CA THR A 119 4.57 -7.22 0.09
C THR A 119 3.37 -7.27 1.01
N ALA A 120 2.44 -6.33 0.82
CA ALA A 120 1.18 -6.26 1.55
C ALA A 120 0.04 -5.83 0.63
N THR A 121 -1.17 -6.28 0.92
CA THR A 121 -2.40 -5.81 0.25
C THR A 121 -3.39 -5.26 1.26
N LEU A 122 -4.10 -4.20 0.89
CA LEU A 122 -5.17 -3.60 1.67
C LEU A 122 -6.32 -3.15 0.78
N ASP A 123 -7.49 -2.99 1.41
CA ASP A 123 -8.67 -2.38 0.82
C ASP A 123 -9.33 -3.15 -0.35
N PHE A 124 -10.42 -2.55 -0.83
CA PHE A 124 -11.21 -3.05 -1.96
C PHE A 124 -10.47 -2.81 -3.30
N PRO A 125 -10.59 -3.73 -4.27
CA PRO A 125 -11.32 -5.00 -4.24
C PRO A 125 -10.49 -6.18 -3.70
N VAL A 126 -9.20 -6.01 -3.38
CA VAL A 126 -8.28 -7.09 -3.04
C VAL A 126 -8.73 -7.89 -1.82
N ASN A 127 -9.38 -7.23 -0.86
CA ASN A 127 -9.92 -7.89 0.33
C ASN A 127 -10.94 -9.00 0.00
N LEU A 128 -11.66 -8.91 -1.12
CA LEU A 128 -12.58 -9.96 -1.58
C LEU A 128 -11.85 -11.23 -2.04
N PHE A 129 -10.59 -11.10 -2.41
CA PHE A 129 -9.73 -12.17 -2.89
C PHE A 129 -8.77 -12.71 -1.81
N ALA A 130 -8.89 -12.24 -0.57
CA ALA A 130 -7.95 -12.57 0.51
C ALA A 130 -7.77 -14.08 0.69
N LYS A 131 -8.86 -14.85 0.61
CA LYS A 131 -8.81 -16.32 0.70
C LYS A 131 -8.02 -16.93 -0.47
N ALA A 132 -8.34 -16.56 -1.71
CA ALA A 132 -7.67 -17.08 -2.91
C ALA A 132 -6.17 -16.74 -2.89
N LEU A 133 -5.81 -15.50 -2.54
CA LEU A 133 -4.42 -15.07 -2.41
C LEU A 133 -3.67 -15.86 -1.32
N ALA A 134 -4.29 -16.12 -0.18
CA ALA A 134 -3.69 -16.89 0.90
C ALA A 134 -3.46 -18.36 0.49
N GLU A 135 -4.40 -18.97 -0.21
CA GLU A 135 -4.30 -20.33 -0.74
C GLU A 135 -3.17 -20.46 -1.76
N LEU A 136 -3.10 -19.52 -2.72
CA LEU A 136 -2.04 -19.47 -3.73
C LEU A 136 -0.65 -19.30 -3.10
N ARG A 137 -0.51 -18.37 -2.13
CA ARG A 137 0.75 -18.19 -1.41
C ARG A 137 1.16 -19.42 -0.61
N SER A 138 0.21 -20.06 0.05
CA SER A 138 0.47 -21.30 0.81
C SER A 138 0.89 -22.45 -0.10
N ALA A 139 0.34 -22.53 -1.30
CA ALA A 139 0.75 -23.52 -2.30
C ALA A 139 2.19 -23.26 -2.80
N ALA A 140 2.53 -22.01 -3.12
CA ALA A 140 3.86 -21.61 -3.58
C ALA A 140 4.96 -21.83 -2.52
N ALA A 141 4.62 -21.74 -1.23
CA ALA A 141 5.58 -21.96 -0.14
C ALA A 141 5.92 -23.45 0.11
N ARG A 142 5.16 -24.37 -0.48
CA ARG A 142 5.36 -25.84 -0.34
C ARG A 142 6.14 -26.46 -1.48
N THR A 143 6.43 -25.72 -2.53
CA THR A 143 7.25 -26.11 -3.69
C THR A 143 8.67 -25.60 -3.57
#